data_9349c6a9554a51457a8eea2f990fac4a
#
_entry.id   9349c6a9554a51457a8eea2f990fac4a
#
_cell.length_a   1.000
_cell.length_b   1.000
_cell.length_c   1.000
_cell.angle_alpha   90.00
_cell.angle_beta   90.00
_cell.angle_gamma   90.00
#
_symmetry.space_group_name_H-M   'P 1'
#
loop_
_entity.id
_entity.type
_entity.pdbx_description
1 polymer ?
#
loop_
_entity_poly.entity_id
_entity_poly.type
_entity_poly.pdbx_seq_one_letter_code
_entity_poly.pdbx_strand_id
1 'polypeptide(L)'
;MAGSVVRVSARCVDASKCPFAEDAVSFALGPGDVVWLQGPSGVGKSTIAAEVAGLGARRGALEKSLGVSVAVDWAAGVPVAERCGAMFQQTTLVDALSVEGNVRCALAAAAKPAGDAVAEAKRLVEAVGLDWARDRRKTPQELSGGMARRASLALQLAQRKRVVVLDEPFTGLDEASARAVAGELRALRERHGAALLLVSHQPSLVALVDAAPTRVVLTPRRAGGDAPAAGGLAALLLGDARSGTAYEFGPRARAKLADYLCFSLPLILLAFAAAGVAIAMLSADLLSRLDVSQQVDAVLDAEVLPLVDSLLKDASTMQKTMTKMMVKTKARLMVSSALPRAKRALYAIGIAKLFTIELGPLLAALLLSGRVGGSYAGEVATMQATSQNKLLRTLGVSPRRFTLAPALLAALAAAPVLTALGSGLAIALGGPIGEAYGIGDADDAAWYWAAARDALTPPLRCDRAWPLRRNAVELATWPLFHNALKSMTYMALIIAVAELIARARNIAPRDVPRAITASVVAGGLAVILGDWAFSQLLLLREGELV
;
A
#
# COMPACT_ATOMS: atom_id res chain seq x y z
N MET A 1 -25.29 18.83 -37.84
CA MET A 1 -24.79 18.11 -36.65
C MET A 1 -23.41 17.45 -36.87
N ALA A 2 -22.70 17.86 -37.88
CA ALA A 2 -21.31 17.48 -38.12
C ALA A 2 -20.43 18.41 -37.29
N GLY A 3 -19.72 17.87 -36.23
CA GLY A 3 -18.82 18.64 -35.38
C GLY A 3 -18.99 18.44 -33.88
N SER A 4 -19.95 17.60 -33.44
CA SER A 4 -20.10 17.33 -32.00
C SER A 4 -18.91 16.51 -31.44
N VAL A 5 -18.38 16.93 -30.29
CA VAL A 5 -17.31 16.22 -29.57
C VAL A 5 -17.87 15.01 -28.84
N VAL A 6 -19.08 15.14 -28.29
CA VAL A 6 -19.77 14.07 -27.57
C VAL A 6 -21.27 14.16 -27.78
N ARG A 7 -21.95 13.02 -27.90
CA ARG A 7 -23.40 12.88 -27.86
C ARG A 7 -23.78 12.11 -26.61
N VAL A 8 -24.81 12.59 -25.94
CA VAL A 8 -25.34 11.99 -24.71
C VAL A 8 -26.80 11.65 -24.93
N SER A 9 -27.19 10.42 -24.66
CA SER A 9 -28.58 10.00 -24.62
C SER A 9 -28.89 9.23 -23.34
N ALA A 10 -29.78 9.76 -22.55
CA ALA A 10 -30.30 9.12 -21.35
C ALA A 10 -31.70 8.61 -21.65
N ARG A 11 -31.96 7.31 -21.48
CA ARG A 11 -33.27 6.68 -21.73
C ARG A 11 -33.79 6.05 -20.45
N CYS A 12 -35.08 6.22 -20.24
CA CYS A 12 -35.82 5.52 -19.20
C CYS A 12 -36.04 4.06 -19.67
N VAL A 13 -35.49 3.10 -18.95
CA VAL A 13 -35.61 1.66 -19.22
C VAL A 13 -36.65 1.03 -18.30
N ASP A 14 -36.73 1.52 -17.05
CA ASP A 14 -37.72 1.09 -16.07
C ASP A 14 -38.41 2.31 -15.49
N ALA A 15 -39.64 2.54 -15.91
CA ALA A 15 -40.44 3.71 -15.52
C ALA A 15 -40.71 3.77 -14.00
N SER A 16 -40.68 2.63 -13.31
CA SER A 16 -40.93 2.57 -11.87
C SER A 16 -39.78 3.15 -11.03
N LYS A 17 -38.56 3.14 -11.59
CA LYS A 17 -37.32 3.59 -10.92
C LYS A 17 -36.74 4.87 -11.50
N CYS A 18 -37.18 5.24 -12.71
CA CYS A 18 -36.64 6.37 -13.42
C CYS A 18 -36.95 7.70 -12.70
N PRO A 19 -35.93 8.52 -12.39
CA PRO A 19 -36.12 9.74 -11.61
C PRO A 19 -36.71 10.89 -12.44
N PHE A 20 -36.66 10.85 -13.78
CA PHE A 20 -37.22 11.88 -14.66
C PHE A 20 -38.40 11.34 -15.46
N ALA A 21 -39.30 12.27 -15.86
CA ALA A 21 -40.55 11.93 -16.51
C ALA A 21 -40.42 11.65 -18.03
N GLU A 22 -39.38 12.20 -18.64
CA GLU A 22 -39.08 12.05 -20.06
C GLU A 22 -38.67 10.61 -20.38
N ASP A 23 -39.16 10.04 -21.51
CA ASP A 23 -38.76 8.68 -21.94
C ASP A 23 -37.32 8.64 -22.46
N ALA A 24 -36.87 9.75 -23.04
CA ALA A 24 -35.47 9.93 -23.43
C ALA A 24 -35.09 11.41 -23.43
N VAL A 25 -33.86 11.65 -22.95
CA VAL A 25 -33.22 12.98 -22.98
C VAL A 25 -31.95 12.85 -23.80
N SER A 26 -31.80 13.68 -24.85
CA SER A 26 -30.59 13.65 -25.67
C SER A 26 -30.09 15.05 -25.95
N PHE A 27 -28.76 15.21 -25.89
CA PHE A 27 -28.08 16.44 -26.26
C PHE A 27 -26.70 16.13 -26.84
N ALA A 28 -26.14 17.11 -27.53
CA ALA A 28 -24.78 17.01 -28.07
C ALA A 28 -23.98 18.22 -27.63
N LEU A 29 -22.67 18.04 -27.46
CA LEU A 29 -21.70 19.07 -27.14
C LEU A 29 -20.66 19.12 -28.27
N GLY A 30 -20.64 20.24 -29.00
CA GLY A 30 -19.59 20.59 -29.94
C GLY A 30 -18.52 21.48 -29.30
N PRO A 31 -17.43 21.81 -30.01
CA PRO A 31 -16.43 22.71 -29.51
C PRO A 31 -17.01 24.08 -29.16
N GLY A 32 -16.83 24.52 -27.91
CA GLY A 32 -17.34 25.79 -27.44
C GLY A 32 -18.83 25.83 -27.09
N ASP A 33 -19.55 24.73 -27.14
CA ASP A 33 -20.95 24.66 -26.74
C ASP A 33 -21.10 24.68 -25.22
N VAL A 34 -22.22 25.28 -24.76
CA VAL A 34 -22.63 25.24 -23.35
C VAL A 34 -23.98 24.56 -23.25
N VAL A 35 -24.04 23.44 -22.56
CA VAL A 35 -25.29 22.77 -22.19
C VAL A 35 -25.56 23.02 -20.72
N TRP A 36 -26.72 23.59 -20.44
CA TRP A 36 -27.20 23.85 -19.09
C TRP A 36 -28.28 22.86 -18.70
N LEU A 37 -27.91 21.92 -17.82
CA LEU A 37 -28.80 20.89 -17.31
C LEU A 37 -29.58 21.40 -16.09
N GLN A 38 -30.89 21.51 -16.24
CA GLN A 38 -31.82 22.05 -15.25
C GLN A 38 -32.75 20.98 -14.70
N GLY A 39 -33.30 21.21 -13.53
CA GLY A 39 -34.31 20.36 -12.89
C GLY A 39 -34.18 20.36 -11.38
N PRO A 40 -35.18 19.88 -10.63
CA PRO A 40 -35.14 19.82 -9.17
C PRO A 40 -34.05 18.87 -8.65
N SER A 41 -33.76 18.95 -7.36
CA SER A 41 -32.83 18.04 -6.71
C SER A 41 -33.33 16.59 -6.82
N GLY A 42 -32.41 15.64 -7.02
CA GLY A 42 -32.74 14.21 -7.11
C GLY A 42 -33.23 13.72 -8.49
N VAL A 43 -33.44 14.61 -9.49
CA VAL A 43 -33.95 14.23 -10.82
C VAL A 43 -32.90 13.54 -11.72
N GLY A 44 -31.70 13.26 -11.24
CA GLY A 44 -30.68 12.53 -12.01
C GLY A 44 -29.65 13.41 -12.74
N LYS A 45 -29.63 14.75 -12.54
CA LYS A 45 -28.64 15.65 -13.18
C LYS A 45 -27.20 15.21 -12.94
N SER A 46 -26.81 15.03 -11.68
CA SER A 46 -25.46 14.62 -11.29
C SER A 46 -25.13 13.20 -11.77
N THR A 47 -26.13 12.34 -11.96
CA THR A 47 -25.94 10.98 -12.52
C THR A 47 -25.56 11.06 -13.99
N ILE A 48 -26.30 11.86 -14.79
CA ILE A 48 -25.98 12.10 -16.21
C ILE A 48 -24.60 12.76 -16.33
N ALA A 49 -24.33 13.77 -15.48
CA ALA A 49 -23.05 14.46 -15.43
C ALA A 49 -21.88 13.49 -15.13
N ALA A 50 -22.08 12.55 -14.20
CA ALA A 50 -21.07 11.54 -13.85
C ALA A 50 -20.81 10.54 -15.00
N GLU A 51 -21.84 10.15 -15.75
CA GLU A 51 -21.67 9.27 -16.93
C GLU A 51 -20.91 9.97 -18.05
N VAL A 52 -21.21 11.25 -18.31
CA VAL A 52 -20.45 12.05 -19.28
C VAL A 52 -18.98 12.17 -18.88
N ALA A 53 -18.71 12.31 -17.58
CA ALA A 53 -17.35 12.34 -17.06
C ALA A 53 -16.64 10.96 -17.10
N GLY A 54 -17.33 9.89 -17.48
CA GLY A 54 -16.79 8.52 -17.45
C GLY A 54 -16.59 7.97 -16.02
N LEU A 55 -17.28 8.54 -15.05
CA LEU A 55 -17.21 8.20 -13.63
C LEU A 55 -18.47 7.50 -13.13
N GLY A 56 -19.41 7.26 -14.02
CA GLY A 56 -20.66 6.59 -13.72
C GLY A 56 -20.48 5.14 -13.27
N ALA A 57 -21.59 4.53 -12.86
CA ALA A 57 -21.62 3.15 -12.44
C ALA A 57 -21.28 2.21 -13.62
N ARG A 58 -20.84 0.96 -13.33
CA ARG A 58 -20.61 -0.05 -14.40
C ARG A 58 -21.84 -0.18 -15.28
N ARG A 59 -21.63 -0.40 -16.60
CA ARG A 59 -22.71 -0.65 -17.56
C ARG A 59 -23.76 -1.61 -16.99
N GLY A 60 -25.01 -1.24 -17.03
CA GLY A 60 -26.14 -1.99 -16.47
C GLY A 60 -26.42 -1.79 -14.96
N ALA A 61 -25.53 -1.15 -14.19
CA ALA A 61 -25.79 -0.86 -12.79
C ALA A 61 -26.82 0.27 -12.62
N LEU A 62 -26.77 1.30 -13.44
CA LEU A 62 -27.77 2.39 -13.48
C LEU A 62 -29.15 1.88 -13.92
N GLU A 63 -29.20 0.96 -14.89
CA GLU A 63 -30.44 0.33 -15.32
C GLU A 63 -31.11 -0.44 -14.19
N LYS A 64 -30.31 -1.18 -13.41
CA LYS A 64 -30.80 -1.94 -12.25
C LYS A 64 -31.21 -1.04 -11.07
N SER A 65 -30.45 0.02 -10.80
CA SER A 65 -30.65 0.86 -9.61
C SER A 65 -31.62 2.03 -9.83
N LEU A 66 -31.54 2.68 -10.99
CA LEU A 66 -32.31 3.90 -11.31
C LEU A 66 -33.23 3.75 -12.53
N GLY A 67 -33.26 2.59 -13.18
CA GLY A 67 -34.05 2.35 -14.37
C GLY A 67 -33.66 3.26 -15.55
N VAL A 68 -32.40 3.74 -15.60
CA VAL A 68 -31.91 4.68 -16.60
C VAL A 68 -30.71 4.09 -17.32
N SER A 69 -30.74 4.12 -18.66
CA SER A 69 -29.57 3.82 -19.48
C SER A 69 -29.02 5.11 -20.07
N VAL A 70 -27.74 5.40 -19.80
CA VAL A 70 -27.04 6.57 -20.33
C VAL A 70 -25.97 6.10 -21.32
N ALA A 71 -26.10 6.49 -22.57
CA ALA A 71 -25.10 6.27 -23.61
C ALA A 71 -24.35 7.58 -23.88
N VAL A 72 -23.03 7.50 -23.91
CA VAL A 72 -22.12 8.63 -24.16
C VAL A 72 -21.22 8.26 -25.32
N ASP A 73 -21.50 8.84 -26.49
CA ASP A 73 -20.79 8.55 -27.74
C ASP A 73 -19.79 9.68 -28.02
N TRP A 74 -18.51 9.39 -27.91
CA TRP A 74 -17.42 10.33 -28.21
C TRP A 74 -17.09 10.29 -29.71
N ALA A 75 -16.80 11.44 -30.29
CA ALA A 75 -16.34 11.52 -31.66
C ALA A 75 -15.08 10.67 -31.88
N ALA A 76 -14.99 10.06 -33.06
CA ALA A 76 -13.83 9.25 -33.42
C ALA A 76 -12.54 10.08 -33.36
N GLY A 77 -11.47 9.47 -32.81
CA GLY A 77 -10.16 10.10 -32.70
C GLY A 77 -9.93 11.00 -31.46
N VAL A 78 -10.94 11.18 -30.58
CA VAL A 78 -10.72 11.91 -29.32
C VAL A 78 -10.07 10.99 -28.28
N PRO A 79 -8.79 11.24 -27.90
CA PRO A 79 -8.11 10.42 -26.90
C PRO A 79 -8.84 10.46 -25.55
N VAL A 80 -8.88 9.34 -24.83
CA VAL A 80 -9.54 9.27 -23.52
C VAL A 80 -9.01 10.31 -22.53
N ALA A 81 -7.70 10.56 -22.56
CA ALA A 81 -7.06 11.55 -21.72
C ALA A 81 -7.50 13.00 -21.98
N GLU A 82 -8.04 13.30 -23.17
CA GLU A 82 -8.50 14.64 -23.55
C GLU A 82 -10.01 14.84 -23.36
N ARG A 83 -10.78 13.77 -23.15
CA ARG A 83 -12.24 13.78 -23.22
C ARG A 83 -12.87 14.72 -22.21
N CYS A 84 -12.80 14.40 -20.95
CA CYS A 84 -13.60 15.08 -19.94
C CYS A 84 -12.82 15.42 -18.67
N GLY A 85 -13.04 16.64 -18.17
CA GLY A 85 -12.76 17.05 -16.78
C GLY A 85 -14.08 17.18 -16.03
N ALA A 86 -14.08 16.96 -14.71
CA ALA A 86 -15.31 17.05 -13.94
C ALA A 86 -15.09 17.64 -12.54
N MET A 87 -15.97 18.56 -12.17
CA MET A 87 -16.11 19.10 -10.83
C MET A 87 -17.51 18.77 -10.31
N PHE A 88 -17.58 17.99 -9.25
CA PHE A 88 -18.83 17.62 -8.60
C PHE A 88 -19.11 18.49 -7.37
N GLN A 89 -20.30 18.34 -6.79
CA GLN A 89 -20.75 19.08 -5.63
C GLN A 89 -19.80 18.94 -4.42
N GLN A 90 -19.18 17.78 -4.26
CA GLN A 90 -18.09 17.59 -3.30
C GLN A 90 -16.76 18.03 -3.92
N THR A 91 -16.02 18.89 -3.20
CA THR A 91 -14.67 19.30 -3.61
C THR A 91 -13.73 18.10 -3.62
N THR A 92 -13.08 17.88 -4.75
CA THR A 92 -12.13 16.78 -4.93
C THR A 92 -10.74 17.33 -5.20
N LEU A 93 -9.92 17.38 -4.17
CA LEU A 93 -8.49 17.67 -4.25
C LEU A 93 -7.72 16.45 -3.77
N VAL A 94 -6.48 16.34 -4.15
CA VAL A 94 -5.61 15.28 -3.64
C VAL A 94 -5.01 15.77 -2.33
N ASP A 95 -5.36 15.15 -1.21
CA ASP A 95 -4.97 15.56 0.14
C ASP A 95 -3.46 15.55 0.38
N ALA A 96 -2.74 14.68 -0.33
CA ALA A 96 -1.29 14.57 -0.25
C ALA A 96 -0.54 15.68 -1.02
N LEU A 97 -1.25 16.59 -1.69
CA LEU A 97 -0.67 17.67 -2.48
C LEU A 97 -1.14 19.02 -1.96
N SER A 98 -0.27 20.03 -2.05
CA SER A 98 -0.64 21.42 -1.82
C SER A 98 -1.55 21.94 -2.94
N VAL A 99 -2.10 23.14 -2.80
CA VAL A 99 -2.86 23.82 -3.86
C VAL A 99 -2.03 23.89 -5.14
N GLU A 100 -0.78 24.36 -5.06
CA GLU A 100 0.16 24.36 -6.19
C GLU A 100 0.36 22.98 -6.78
N GLY A 101 0.61 21.97 -5.93
CA GLY A 101 0.80 20.58 -6.32
C GLY A 101 -0.41 20.01 -7.07
N ASN A 102 -1.62 20.27 -6.59
CA ASN A 102 -2.86 19.86 -7.24
C ASN A 102 -3.01 20.47 -8.64
N VAL A 103 -2.81 21.78 -8.78
CA VAL A 103 -2.94 22.46 -10.08
C VAL A 103 -1.84 22.06 -11.04
N ARG A 104 -0.60 21.92 -10.58
CA ARG A 104 0.52 21.44 -11.42
C ARG A 104 0.33 19.99 -11.87
N CYS A 105 -0.24 19.14 -11.02
CA CYS A 105 -0.62 17.78 -11.41
C CYS A 105 -1.62 17.79 -12.58
N ALA A 106 -2.61 18.70 -12.52
CA ALA A 106 -3.59 18.86 -13.58
C ALA A 106 -2.97 19.39 -14.88
N LEU A 107 -2.05 20.38 -14.78
CA LEU A 107 -1.30 20.90 -15.92
C LEU A 107 -0.43 19.84 -16.60
N ALA A 108 0.23 19.00 -15.81
CA ALA A 108 1.03 17.88 -16.32
C ALA A 108 0.19 16.79 -17.02
N ALA A 109 -1.07 16.63 -16.59
CA ALA A 109 -2.03 15.72 -17.20
C ALA A 109 -2.75 16.31 -18.42
N ALA A 110 -2.56 17.59 -18.73
CA ALA A 110 -3.14 18.24 -19.90
C ALA A 110 -2.50 17.74 -21.20
N ALA A 111 -3.29 17.62 -22.28
CA ALA A 111 -2.81 17.18 -23.59
C ALA A 111 -1.75 18.09 -24.21
N LYS A 112 -1.76 19.37 -23.84
CA LYS A 112 -0.74 20.36 -24.19
C LYS A 112 -0.18 20.95 -22.91
N PRO A 113 0.98 20.48 -22.44
CA PRO A 113 1.60 21.00 -21.24
C PRO A 113 1.91 22.49 -21.38
N ALA A 114 1.74 23.25 -20.29
CA ALA A 114 2.13 24.64 -20.23
C ALA A 114 3.67 24.77 -20.27
N GLY A 115 4.19 25.76 -20.96
CA GLY A 115 5.64 25.98 -21.03
C GLY A 115 6.25 26.24 -19.63
N ASP A 116 5.68 27.16 -18.85
CA ASP A 116 5.99 27.35 -17.43
C ASP A 116 4.81 26.94 -16.57
N ALA A 117 4.87 25.73 -16.04
CA ALA A 117 3.80 25.16 -15.20
C ALA A 117 3.60 25.91 -13.88
N VAL A 118 4.61 26.60 -13.36
CA VAL A 118 4.51 27.37 -12.11
C VAL A 118 3.81 28.70 -12.38
N ALA A 119 4.19 29.41 -13.44
CA ALA A 119 3.54 30.65 -13.82
C ALA A 119 2.06 30.44 -14.17
N GLU A 120 1.74 29.35 -14.90
CA GLU A 120 0.37 29.04 -15.26
C GLU A 120 -0.46 28.59 -14.03
N ALA A 121 0.13 27.82 -13.12
CA ALA A 121 -0.52 27.45 -11.85
C ALA A 121 -0.82 28.70 -11.02
N LYS A 122 0.12 29.64 -10.93
CA LYS A 122 -0.08 30.92 -10.25
C LYS A 122 -1.25 31.67 -10.86
N ARG A 123 -1.26 31.85 -12.19
CA ARG A 123 -2.32 32.54 -12.91
C ARG A 123 -3.71 31.93 -12.61
N LEU A 124 -3.82 30.60 -12.67
CA LEU A 124 -5.10 29.90 -12.43
C LEU A 124 -5.55 30.01 -10.99
N VAL A 125 -4.65 29.91 -10.02
CA VAL A 125 -4.96 30.05 -8.59
C VAL A 125 -5.44 31.47 -8.27
N GLU A 126 -4.78 32.48 -8.82
CA GLU A 126 -5.18 33.87 -8.64
C GLU A 126 -6.50 34.19 -9.37
N ALA A 127 -6.73 33.61 -10.56
CA ALA A 127 -7.96 33.79 -11.32
C ALA A 127 -9.21 33.26 -10.59
N VAL A 128 -9.08 32.25 -9.75
CA VAL A 128 -10.19 31.77 -8.92
C VAL A 128 -10.29 32.50 -7.56
N GLY A 129 -9.54 33.58 -7.36
CA GLY A 129 -9.61 34.41 -6.15
C GLY A 129 -8.87 33.83 -4.95
N LEU A 130 -7.86 32.99 -5.15
CA LEU A 130 -6.93 32.56 -4.10
C LEU A 130 -5.64 33.38 -4.17
N ASP A 131 -5.02 33.64 -3.03
CA ASP A 131 -3.75 34.34 -2.94
C ASP A 131 -2.59 33.35 -3.14
N TRP A 132 -1.83 33.51 -4.22
CA TRP A 132 -0.72 32.62 -4.52
C TRP A 132 0.34 32.58 -3.43
N ALA A 133 0.75 33.75 -2.91
CA ALA A 133 1.82 33.82 -1.93
C ALA A 133 1.45 33.11 -0.62
N ARG A 134 0.21 33.30 -0.20
CA ARG A 134 -0.32 32.77 1.07
C ARG A 134 -0.83 31.34 0.97
N ASP A 135 -1.49 30.96 -0.15
CA ASP A 135 -2.32 29.78 -0.19
C ASP A 135 -1.69 28.61 -1.00
N ARG A 136 -0.69 28.86 -1.84
CA ARG A 136 -0.11 27.84 -2.74
C ARG A 136 0.44 26.60 -2.03
N ARG A 137 0.97 26.75 -0.81
CA ARG A 137 1.57 25.67 -0.03
C ARG A 137 0.58 24.94 0.88
N LYS A 138 -0.62 25.49 1.07
CA LYS A 138 -1.65 24.86 1.90
C LYS A 138 -2.11 23.55 1.31
N THR A 139 -2.32 22.57 2.19
CA THR A 139 -2.96 21.30 1.86
C THR A 139 -4.49 21.47 1.86
N PRO A 140 -5.25 20.57 1.24
CA PRO A 140 -6.71 20.63 1.26
C PRO A 140 -7.33 20.73 2.66
N GLN A 141 -6.68 20.15 3.66
CA GLN A 141 -7.13 20.17 5.06
C GLN A 141 -6.96 21.55 5.73
N GLU A 142 -6.05 22.37 5.22
CA GLU A 142 -5.79 23.73 5.71
C GLU A 142 -6.66 24.80 4.99
N LEU A 143 -7.49 24.36 4.03
CA LEU A 143 -8.37 25.24 3.28
C LEU A 143 -9.77 25.31 3.89
N SER A 144 -10.39 26.49 3.89
CA SER A 144 -11.83 26.59 4.12
C SER A 144 -12.59 25.91 2.96
N GLY A 145 -13.84 25.51 3.18
CA GLY A 145 -14.67 24.88 2.16
C GLY A 145 -14.76 25.69 0.85
N GLY A 146 -14.87 27.02 0.95
CA GLY A 146 -14.87 27.93 -0.20
C GLY A 146 -13.50 27.99 -0.91
N MET A 147 -12.40 27.98 -0.15
CA MET A 147 -11.04 27.94 -0.72
C MET A 147 -10.78 26.62 -1.43
N ALA A 148 -11.16 25.48 -0.83
CA ALA A 148 -11.03 24.16 -1.43
C ALA A 148 -11.83 24.05 -2.74
N ARG A 149 -13.02 24.64 -2.80
CA ARG A 149 -13.84 24.69 -4.00
C ARG A 149 -13.19 25.52 -5.11
N ARG A 150 -12.63 26.68 -4.78
CA ARG A 150 -11.87 27.53 -5.71
C ARG A 150 -10.61 26.82 -6.22
N ALA A 151 -9.88 26.16 -5.35
CA ALA A 151 -8.71 25.34 -5.75
C ALA A 151 -9.11 24.18 -6.67
N SER A 152 -10.23 23.50 -6.39
CA SER A 152 -10.79 22.46 -7.25
C SER A 152 -11.16 22.98 -8.64
N LEU A 153 -11.69 24.21 -8.72
CA LEU A 153 -12.00 24.83 -10.00
C LEU A 153 -10.73 25.18 -10.78
N ALA A 154 -9.70 25.77 -10.12
CA ALA A 154 -8.40 26.03 -10.75
C ALA A 154 -7.80 24.73 -11.34
N LEU A 155 -7.94 23.62 -10.63
CA LEU A 155 -7.54 22.29 -11.10
C LEU A 155 -8.29 21.86 -12.36
N GLN A 156 -9.61 22.12 -12.45
CA GLN A 156 -10.38 21.78 -13.65
C GLN A 156 -9.99 22.64 -14.85
N LEU A 157 -9.78 23.93 -14.64
CA LEU A 157 -9.30 24.85 -15.68
C LEU A 157 -7.90 24.43 -16.21
N ALA A 158 -7.05 23.94 -15.33
CA ALA A 158 -5.70 23.49 -15.65
C ALA A 158 -5.68 22.28 -16.59
N GLN A 159 -6.69 21.41 -16.53
CA GLN A 159 -6.74 20.18 -17.34
C GLN A 159 -6.92 20.42 -18.83
N ARG A 160 -7.50 21.55 -19.25
CA ARG A 160 -7.75 21.93 -20.65
C ARG A 160 -8.42 20.80 -21.45
N LYS A 161 -9.42 20.13 -20.85
CA LYS A 161 -10.17 19.05 -21.49
C LYS A 161 -11.14 19.58 -22.55
N ARG A 162 -11.53 18.69 -23.47
CA ARG A 162 -12.49 19.05 -24.54
C ARG A 162 -13.91 19.24 -24.02
N VAL A 163 -14.28 18.52 -22.99
CA VAL A 163 -15.55 18.71 -22.27
C VAL A 163 -15.25 18.92 -20.79
N VAL A 164 -15.91 19.89 -20.17
CA VAL A 164 -15.81 20.15 -18.73
C VAL A 164 -17.19 20.07 -18.12
N VAL A 165 -17.39 19.12 -17.22
CA VAL A 165 -18.62 18.94 -16.45
C VAL A 165 -18.49 19.64 -15.12
N LEU A 166 -19.41 20.55 -14.82
CA LEU A 166 -19.39 21.38 -13.63
C LEU A 166 -20.74 21.30 -12.90
N ASP A 167 -20.72 20.66 -11.73
CA ASP A 167 -21.90 20.53 -10.86
C ASP A 167 -21.87 21.59 -9.77
N GLU A 168 -22.74 22.59 -9.88
CA GLU A 168 -22.88 23.74 -8.99
C GLU A 168 -21.57 24.56 -8.82
N PRO A 169 -20.90 25.02 -9.90
CA PRO A 169 -19.57 25.63 -9.81
C PRO A 169 -19.53 26.94 -9.02
N PHE A 170 -20.66 27.63 -8.88
CA PHE A 170 -20.76 28.93 -8.27
C PHE A 170 -21.21 28.89 -6.80
N THR A 171 -21.65 27.75 -6.29
CA THR A 171 -22.16 27.62 -4.92
C THR A 171 -21.06 27.87 -3.88
N GLY A 172 -21.36 28.72 -2.90
CA GLY A 172 -20.41 29.07 -1.83
C GLY A 172 -19.32 30.08 -2.24
N LEU A 173 -19.46 30.73 -3.38
CA LEU A 173 -18.65 31.87 -3.79
C LEU A 173 -19.37 33.19 -3.47
N ASP A 174 -18.60 34.22 -3.14
CA ASP A 174 -19.09 35.58 -3.15
C ASP A 174 -19.33 36.06 -4.60
N GLU A 175 -20.06 37.14 -4.76
CA GLU A 175 -20.50 37.60 -6.08
C GLU A 175 -19.34 37.97 -7.00
N ALA A 176 -18.30 38.58 -6.45
CA ALA A 176 -17.11 38.96 -7.23
C ALA A 176 -16.34 37.72 -7.71
N SER A 177 -16.11 36.73 -6.83
CA SER A 177 -15.46 35.46 -7.17
C SER A 177 -16.32 34.65 -8.15
N ALA A 178 -17.65 34.64 -8.00
CA ALA A 178 -18.53 33.94 -8.90
C ALA A 178 -18.51 34.51 -10.33
N ARG A 179 -18.47 35.85 -10.45
CA ARG A 179 -18.30 36.55 -11.75
C ARG A 179 -16.93 36.28 -12.37
N ALA A 180 -15.85 36.30 -11.57
CA ALA A 180 -14.51 35.96 -12.06
C ALA A 180 -14.44 34.53 -12.60
N VAL A 181 -15.02 33.57 -11.88
CA VAL A 181 -15.14 32.16 -12.30
C VAL A 181 -15.96 32.03 -13.60
N ALA A 182 -17.10 32.74 -13.72
CA ALA A 182 -17.87 32.72 -14.95
C ALA A 182 -17.04 33.29 -16.14
N GLY A 183 -16.22 34.31 -15.90
CA GLY A 183 -15.29 34.85 -16.90
C GLY A 183 -14.21 33.85 -17.32
N GLU A 184 -13.63 33.10 -16.39
CA GLU A 184 -12.64 32.04 -16.70
C GLU A 184 -13.29 30.86 -17.48
N LEU A 185 -14.50 30.46 -17.12
CA LEU A 185 -15.26 29.44 -17.86
C LEU A 185 -15.57 29.91 -19.31
N ARG A 186 -15.96 31.17 -19.45
CA ARG A 186 -16.13 31.79 -20.77
C ARG A 186 -14.81 31.81 -21.55
N ALA A 187 -13.72 32.20 -20.94
CA ALA A 187 -12.41 32.21 -21.56
C ALA A 187 -11.95 30.78 -21.96
N LEU A 188 -12.21 29.77 -21.15
CA LEU A 188 -11.93 28.38 -21.46
C LEU A 188 -12.71 27.91 -22.71
N ARG A 189 -13.98 28.29 -22.81
CA ARG A 189 -14.81 28.02 -23.98
C ARG A 189 -14.29 28.71 -25.23
N GLU A 190 -14.06 30.03 -25.15
CA GLU A 190 -13.71 30.85 -26.31
C GLU A 190 -12.26 30.63 -26.79
N ARG A 191 -11.30 30.47 -25.86
CA ARG A 191 -9.87 30.34 -26.19
C ARG A 191 -9.44 28.91 -26.49
N HIS A 192 -10.06 27.93 -25.81
CA HIS A 192 -9.66 26.53 -25.93
C HIS A 192 -10.70 25.65 -26.63
N GLY A 193 -11.84 26.22 -27.02
CA GLY A 193 -12.92 25.48 -27.64
C GLY A 193 -13.53 24.39 -26.75
N ALA A 194 -13.38 24.51 -25.43
CA ALA A 194 -13.92 23.54 -24.51
C ALA A 194 -15.44 23.61 -24.46
N ALA A 195 -16.09 22.47 -24.55
CA ALA A 195 -17.53 22.37 -24.33
C ALA A 195 -17.83 22.27 -22.84
N LEU A 196 -18.89 22.92 -22.38
CA LEU A 196 -19.24 22.96 -20.95
C LEU A 196 -20.61 22.31 -20.72
N LEU A 197 -20.65 21.34 -19.80
CA LEU A 197 -21.90 20.82 -19.22
C LEU A 197 -22.08 21.41 -17.83
N LEU A 198 -23.00 22.36 -17.69
CA LEU A 198 -23.26 23.07 -16.44
C LEU A 198 -24.52 22.55 -15.76
N VAL A 199 -24.42 22.22 -14.49
CA VAL A 199 -25.55 22.05 -13.58
C VAL A 199 -25.51 23.23 -12.63
N SER A 200 -26.48 24.13 -12.67
CA SER A 200 -26.53 25.30 -11.79
C SER A 200 -27.95 25.81 -11.58
N HIS A 201 -28.20 26.33 -10.37
CA HIS A 201 -29.43 27.01 -10.00
C HIS A 201 -29.34 28.53 -10.15
N GLN A 202 -28.25 29.09 -10.68
CA GLN A 202 -27.98 30.53 -10.80
C GLN A 202 -27.97 30.99 -12.28
N PRO A 203 -29.12 31.31 -12.87
CA PRO A 203 -29.24 31.62 -14.30
C PRO A 203 -28.41 32.85 -14.71
N SER A 204 -28.29 33.85 -13.84
CA SER A 204 -27.49 35.06 -14.10
C SER A 204 -26.01 34.77 -14.33
N LEU A 205 -25.45 33.84 -13.58
CA LEU A 205 -24.03 33.45 -13.73
C LEU A 205 -23.82 32.54 -14.96
N VAL A 206 -24.77 31.67 -15.27
CA VAL A 206 -24.72 30.86 -16.50
C VAL A 206 -24.78 31.77 -17.73
N ALA A 207 -25.60 32.83 -17.70
CA ALA A 207 -25.68 33.82 -18.78
C ALA A 207 -24.38 34.63 -18.98
N LEU A 208 -23.53 34.75 -17.97
CA LEU A 208 -22.19 35.33 -18.09
C LEU A 208 -21.20 34.40 -18.81
N VAL A 209 -21.41 33.08 -18.71
CA VAL A 209 -20.60 32.07 -19.43
C VAL A 209 -21.03 31.95 -20.87
N ASP A 210 -22.34 31.90 -21.11
CA ASP A 210 -22.95 31.91 -22.43
C ASP A 210 -24.33 32.58 -22.38
N ALA A 211 -24.53 33.58 -23.24
CA ALA A 211 -25.80 34.30 -23.33
C ALA A 211 -26.98 33.44 -23.82
N ALA A 212 -26.69 32.38 -24.56
CA ALA A 212 -27.71 31.48 -25.18
C ALA A 212 -27.32 29.99 -25.01
N PRO A 213 -27.17 29.48 -23.78
CA PRO A 213 -26.79 28.08 -23.57
C PRO A 213 -27.90 27.13 -24.02
N THR A 214 -27.56 25.97 -24.53
CA THR A 214 -28.54 24.89 -24.81
C THR A 214 -29.13 24.40 -23.49
N ARG A 215 -30.39 24.65 -23.26
CA ARG A 215 -31.09 24.25 -22.03
C ARG A 215 -31.66 22.86 -22.16
N VAL A 216 -31.31 21.98 -21.21
CA VAL A 216 -31.86 20.63 -21.05
C VAL A 216 -32.57 20.57 -19.71
N VAL A 217 -33.88 20.46 -19.71
CA VAL A 217 -34.71 20.45 -18.50
C VAL A 217 -35.16 19.04 -18.22
N LEU A 218 -34.88 18.55 -17.01
CA LEU A 218 -35.35 17.28 -16.47
C LEU A 218 -36.53 17.53 -15.53
N THR A 219 -37.68 16.89 -15.79
CA THR A 219 -38.85 16.95 -14.89
C THR A 219 -38.89 15.69 -14.01
N PRO A 220 -39.26 15.81 -12.73
CA PRO A 220 -39.24 14.66 -11.83
C PRO A 220 -40.40 13.70 -12.10
N ARG A 221 -40.10 12.38 -12.10
CA ARG A 221 -41.13 11.33 -12.04
C ARG A 221 -41.34 10.99 -10.56
N ARG A 222 -42.58 10.82 -10.12
CA ARG A 222 -42.87 10.45 -8.71
C ARG A 222 -42.33 9.05 -8.39
N ALA A 223 -41.61 8.91 -7.26
CA ALA A 223 -40.66 7.85 -6.97
C ALA A 223 -41.19 6.62 -6.25
N GLY A 224 -40.44 5.52 -6.37
CA GLY A 224 -40.47 4.34 -5.50
C GLY A 224 -39.20 3.46 -5.65
N GLY A 225 -38.44 3.30 -4.58
CA GLY A 225 -37.63 2.13 -4.26
C GLY A 225 -36.13 2.04 -4.55
N ASP A 226 -35.36 1.50 -3.57
CA ASP A 226 -33.88 1.31 -3.49
C ASP A 226 -33.37 -0.01 -4.07
N ALA A 227 -32.06 -0.05 -4.44
CA ALA A 227 -31.38 -1.30 -4.77
C ALA A 227 -29.83 -1.32 -4.74
N PRO A 228 -29.13 -2.45 -4.50
CA PRO A 228 -27.69 -2.55 -4.37
C PRO A 228 -26.94 -3.37 -5.46
N ALA A 229 -25.60 -3.35 -5.47
CA ALA A 229 -24.72 -3.97 -6.46
C ALA A 229 -23.53 -4.77 -5.92
N ALA A 230 -23.04 -5.74 -6.69
CA ALA A 230 -21.84 -6.56 -6.41
C ALA A 230 -21.05 -6.93 -7.68
N GLY A 231 -19.74 -7.21 -7.59
CA GLY A 231 -18.92 -7.69 -8.70
C GLY A 231 -17.42 -7.97 -8.38
N GLY A 232 -16.85 -8.98 -9.00
CA GLY A 232 -15.77 -9.87 -8.63
C GLY A 232 -14.28 -9.51 -8.83
N LEU A 233 -13.43 -10.42 -8.35
CA LEU A 233 -11.99 -10.28 -8.00
C LEU A 233 -11.01 -10.17 -9.18
N ALA A 234 -11.24 -10.83 -10.31
CA ALA A 234 -10.27 -10.92 -11.42
C ALA A 234 -10.04 -9.61 -12.19
N ALA A 235 -11.07 -8.74 -12.27
CA ALA A 235 -10.95 -7.40 -12.88
C ALA A 235 -10.12 -6.42 -12.02
N LEU A 236 -9.80 -6.81 -10.80
CA LEU A 236 -9.10 -5.99 -9.81
C LEU A 236 -7.58 -5.96 -10.02
N LEU A 237 -7.00 -7.02 -10.55
CA LEU A 237 -5.54 -7.20 -10.62
C LEU A 237 -4.90 -6.75 -11.95
N LEU A 238 -5.66 -6.67 -13.05
CA LEU A 238 -5.11 -6.46 -14.41
C LEU A 238 -5.61 -5.19 -15.14
N GLY A 239 -6.17 -4.23 -14.42
CA GLY A 239 -6.73 -3.00 -15.01
C GLY A 239 -5.69 -2.04 -15.58
N ASP A 240 -5.74 -1.84 -16.86
CA ASP A 240 -5.19 -0.80 -17.75
C ASP A 240 -3.75 -0.29 -17.55
N ALA A 241 -2.91 -0.76 -18.46
CA ALA A 241 -1.48 -0.44 -18.55
C ALA A 241 -1.14 0.84 -19.35
N ARG A 242 -2.11 1.74 -19.64
CA ARG A 242 -1.93 2.84 -20.58
C ARG A 242 -2.35 4.22 -20.08
N SER A 243 -1.78 4.68 -18.97
CA SER A 243 -1.78 6.12 -18.71
C SER A 243 -0.49 6.50 -18.00
N GLY A 244 0.40 7.11 -18.79
CA GLY A 244 1.65 7.61 -18.29
C GLY A 244 1.45 8.99 -17.69
N THR A 245 1.81 9.16 -16.46
CA THR A 245 2.51 10.34 -15.98
C THR A 245 3.34 9.90 -14.79
N ALA A 246 4.66 9.97 -14.94
CA ALA A 246 5.65 9.76 -13.87
C ALA A 246 5.64 10.92 -12.86
N TYR A 247 4.48 11.59 -12.70
CA TYR A 247 4.35 12.77 -11.86
C TYR A 247 4.64 12.42 -10.40
N GLU A 248 5.72 12.98 -9.88
CA GLU A 248 6.16 12.90 -8.48
C GLU A 248 6.32 11.48 -7.89
N PHE A 249 6.48 10.45 -8.71
CA PHE A 249 6.70 9.09 -8.23
C PHE A 249 7.93 8.99 -7.30
N GLY A 250 9.07 9.53 -7.73
CA GLY A 250 10.31 9.49 -6.97
C GLY A 250 10.25 10.25 -5.63
N PRO A 251 9.80 11.51 -5.60
CA PRO A 251 9.59 12.25 -4.36
C PRO A 251 8.63 11.57 -3.38
N ARG A 252 7.53 11.02 -3.88
CA ARG A 252 6.55 10.32 -3.03
C ARG A 252 7.09 9.01 -2.47
N ALA A 253 7.79 8.22 -3.26
CA ALA A 253 8.42 6.99 -2.78
C ALA A 253 9.47 7.30 -1.71
N ARG A 254 10.28 8.35 -1.89
CA ARG A 254 11.25 8.81 -0.88
C ARG A 254 10.59 9.30 0.39
N ALA A 255 9.51 10.09 0.30
CA ALA A 255 8.77 10.56 1.47
C ALA A 255 8.17 9.40 2.26
N LYS A 256 7.55 8.41 1.58
CA LYS A 256 7.04 7.20 2.24
C LYS A 256 8.15 6.33 2.84
N LEU A 257 9.28 6.22 2.17
CA LEU A 257 10.44 5.50 2.70
C LEU A 257 10.96 6.15 3.99
N ALA A 258 11.09 7.48 4.00
CA ALA A 258 11.48 8.22 5.20
C ALA A 258 10.47 8.06 6.34
N ASP A 259 9.16 8.14 6.03
CA ASP A 259 8.09 7.90 7.01
C ASP A 259 8.17 6.47 7.59
N TYR A 260 8.31 5.46 6.74
CA TYR A 260 8.40 4.07 7.18
C TYR A 260 9.66 3.78 8.00
N LEU A 261 10.80 4.37 7.65
CA LEU A 261 12.04 4.20 8.41
C LEU A 261 11.99 4.99 9.73
N CYS A 262 11.77 6.30 9.68
CA CYS A 262 11.90 7.17 10.85
C CYS A 262 10.89 6.84 11.95
N PHE A 263 9.63 6.59 11.59
CA PHE A 263 8.59 6.34 12.58
C PHE A 263 8.47 4.87 13.01
N SER A 264 8.99 3.92 12.22
CA SER A 264 8.96 2.51 12.62
C SER A 264 10.22 2.08 13.37
N LEU A 265 11.35 2.77 13.17
CA LEU A 265 12.62 2.40 13.78
C LEU A 265 12.59 2.35 15.32
N PRO A 266 12.06 3.36 16.05
CA PRO A 266 12.01 3.30 17.51
C PRO A 266 11.19 2.13 18.04
N LEU A 267 10.04 1.84 17.38
CA LEU A 267 9.17 0.73 17.74
C LEU A 267 9.88 -0.62 17.54
N ILE A 268 10.54 -0.79 16.41
CA ILE A 268 11.29 -2.00 16.06
C ILE A 268 12.43 -2.21 17.05
N LEU A 269 13.24 -1.19 17.30
CA LEU A 269 14.37 -1.30 18.22
C LEU A 269 13.92 -1.65 19.64
N LEU A 270 12.86 -1.01 20.14
CA LEU A 270 12.32 -1.31 21.47
C LEU A 270 11.81 -2.75 21.58
N ALA A 271 11.02 -3.21 20.62
CA ALA A 271 10.45 -4.55 20.62
C ALA A 271 11.53 -5.62 20.48
N PHE A 272 12.52 -5.40 19.60
CA PHE A 272 13.62 -6.35 19.42
C PHE A 272 14.59 -6.36 20.61
N ALA A 273 14.81 -5.23 21.28
CA ALA A 273 15.57 -5.19 22.53
C ALA A 273 14.88 -6.03 23.60
N ALA A 274 13.57 -5.83 23.80
CA ALA A 274 12.81 -6.60 24.78
C ALA A 274 12.80 -8.10 24.47
N ALA A 275 12.53 -8.48 23.20
CA ALA A 275 12.55 -9.86 22.76
C ALA A 275 13.97 -10.48 22.86
N GLY A 276 15.01 -9.71 22.49
CA GLY A 276 16.41 -10.13 22.57
C GLY A 276 16.82 -10.46 24.01
N VAL A 277 16.52 -9.55 24.93
CA VAL A 277 16.78 -9.77 26.37
C VAL A 277 16.03 -10.99 26.88
N ALA A 278 14.73 -11.08 26.64
CA ALA A 278 13.91 -12.19 27.15
C ALA A 278 14.38 -13.56 26.63
N ILE A 279 14.67 -13.67 25.35
CA ILE A 279 15.10 -14.93 24.73
C ILE A 279 16.53 -15.28 25.14
N ALA A 280 17.42 -14.29 25.23
CA ALA A 280 18.78 -14.51 25.69
C ALA A 280 18.80 -15.01 27.14
N MET A 281 18.02 -14.39 28.04
CA MET A 281 17.90 -14.84 29.44
C MET A 281 17.33 -16.26 29.54
N LEU A 282 16.24 -16.53 28.80
CA LEU A 282 15.61 -17.87 28.78
C LEU A 282 16.58 -18.94 28.27
N SER A 283 17.27 -18.65 27.16
CA SER A 283 18.24 -19.57 26.56
C SER A 283 19.44 -19.80 27.47
N ALA A 284 19.92 -18.74 28.11
CA ALA A 284 21.03 -18.81 29.05
C ALA A 284 20.67 -19.62 30.32
N ASP A 285 19.49 -19.38 30.91
CA ASP A 285 19.03 -20.14 32.08
C ASP A 285 18.85 -21.62 31.73
N LEU A 286 18.24 -21.93 30.60
CA LEU A 286 18.07 -23.31 30.13
C LEU A 286 19.41 -24.03 29.94
N LEU A 287 20.37 -23.39 29.27
CA LEU A 287 21.67 -23.97 29.00
C LEU A 287 22.55 -24.06 30.26
N SER A 288 22.43 -23.10 31.20
CA SER A 288 23.17 -23.16 32.49
C SER A 288 22.79 -24.41 33.29
N ARG A 289 21.48 -24.74 33.31
CA ARG A 289 20.93 -25.91 34.04
C ARG A 289 21.11 -27.23 33.31
N LEU A 290 21.50 -27.22 32.04
CA LEU A 290 21.67 -28.45 31.26
C LEU A 290 22.83 -29.28 31.84
N ASP A 291 22.53 -30.43 32.43
CA ASP A 291 23.51 -31.44 32.87
C ASP A 291 23.29 -32.74 32.08
N VAL A 292 24.27 -33.11 31.29
CA VAL A 292 24.25 -34.31 30.46
C VAL A 292 24.98 -35.50 31.11
N SER A 293 25.41 -35.38 32.34
CA SER A 293 26.20 -36.43 33.00
C SER A 293 25.44 -37.75 33.12
N GLN A 294 24.15 -37.70 33.49
CA GLN A 294 23.31 -38.89 33.59
C GLN A 294 23.03 -39.55 32.22
N GLN A 295 22.80 -38.76 31.15
CA GLN A 295 22.62 -39.28 29.79
C GLN A 295 23.88 -39.94 29.27
N VAL A 296 25.06 -39.35 29.54
CA VAL A 296 26.36 -39.93 29.18
C VAL A 296 26.58 -41.25 29.90
N ASP A 297 26.29 -41.30 31.20
CA ASP A 297 26.40 -42.55 31.96
C ASP A 297 25.44 -43.62 31.44
N ALA A 298 24.19 -43.28 31.10
CA ALA A 298 23.23 -44.21 30.53
C ALA A 298 23.70 -44.79 29.19
N VAL A 299 24.23 -43.95 28.30
CA VAL A 299 24.76 -44.40 26.99
C VAL A 299 26.01 -45.24 27.18
N LEU A 300 26.91 -44.88 28.10
CA LEU A 300 28.10 -45.67 28.42
C LEU A 300 27.71 -47.06 28.93
N ASP A 301 26.70 -47.12 29.83
CA ASP A 301 26.25 -48.38 30.42
C ASP A 301 25.51 -49.25 29.42
N ALA A 302 24.72 -48.66 28.50
CA ALA A 302 23.92 -49.39 27.52
C ALA A 302 24.75 -49.88 26.31
N GLU A 303 25.66 -49.08 25.78
CA GLU A 303 26.31 -49.34 24.50
C GLU A 303 27.81 -49.62 24.60
N VAL A 304 28.51 -48.84 25.41
CA VAL A 304 29.97 -48.90 25.41
C VAL A 304 30.54 -49.99 26.34
N LEU A 305 29.96 -50.14 27.54
CA LEU A 305 30.46 -51.14 28.50
C LEU A 305 30.23 -52.60 28.07
N PRO A 306 29.10 -52.97 27.41
CA PRO A 306 28.96 -54.30 26.84
C PRO A 306 30.02 -54.60 25.75
N LEU A 307 30.38 -53.56 24.96
CA LEU A 307 31.43 -53.71 23.96
C LEU A 307 32.79 -53.96 24.60
N VAL A 308 33.12 -53.25 25.68
CA VAL A 308 34.34 -53.48 26.51
C VAL A 308 34.34 -54.89 27.07
N ASP A 309 33.23 -55.42 27.57
CA ASP A 309 33.10 -56.80 28.04
C ASP A 309 33.36 -57.82 26.96
N SER A 310 32.87 -57.53 25.75
CA SER A 310 33.09 -58.43 24.61
C SER A 310 34.55 -58.45 24.12
N LEU A 311 35.22 -57.32 24.19
CA LEU A 311 36.65 -57.20 23.82
C LEU A 311 37.61 -57.82 24.84
N LEU A 312 37.21 -57.82 26.12
CA LEU A 312 38.02 -58.32 27.22
C LEU A 312 37.56 -59.68 27.73
N LYS A 313 37.08 -60.59 26.84
CA LYS A 313 36.54 -61.90 27.23
C LYS A 313 37.47 -62.71 28.13
N ASP A 314 38.75 -62.72 27.80
CA ASP A 314 39.79 -63.52 28.46
C ASP A 314 40.50 -62.79 29.63
N ALA A 315 40.09 -61.56 29.95
CA ALA A 315 40.73 -60.78 30.99
C ALA A 315 40.14 -61.09 32.38
N SER A 316 40.98 -60.91 33.44
CA SER A 316 40.53 -61.10 34.82
C SER A 316 39.42 -60.09 35.18
N THR A 317 38.54 -60.47 36.16
CA THR A 317 37.43 -59.65 36.64
C THR A 317 37.93 -58.26 37.10
N MET A 318 39.10 -58.21 37.70
CA MET A 318 39.74 -56.97 38.18
C MET A 318 40.16 -56.07 37.02
N GLN A 319 40.71 -56.63 35.94
CA GLN A 319 41.09 -55.91 34.72
C GLN A 319 39.83 -55.34 34.01
N LYS A 320 38.74 -56.13 33.90
CA LYS A 320 37.48 -55.69 33.35
C LYS A 320 36.91 -54.49 34.11
N THR A 321 36.84 -54.58 35.45
CA THR A 321 36.33 -53.51 36.29
C THR A 321 37.18 -52.24 36.19
N MET A 322 38.51 -52.41 36.17
CA MET A 322 39.44 -51.28 36.10
C MET A 322 39.34 -50.58 34.73
N THR A 323 39.22 -51.33 33.65
CA THR A 323 39.03 -50.78 32.28
C THR A 323 37.71 -50.06 32.14
N LYS A 324 36.59 -50.63 32.65
CA LYS A 324 35.29 -49.96 32.65
C LYS A 324 35.33 -48.64 33.43
N MET A 325 35.93 -48.63 34.61
CA MET A 325 36.07 -47.43 35.43
C MET A 325 36.95 -46.38 34.72
N MET A 326 38.00 -46.78 34.04
CA MET A 326 38.88 -45.91 33.27
C MET A 326 38.17 -45.33 32.06
N VAL A 327 37.35 -46.10 31.33
CA VAL A 327 36.54 -45.67 30.20
C VAL A 327 35.49 -44.67 30.67
N LYS A 328 34.74 -44.97 31.75
CA LYS A 328 33.79 -44.04 32.33
C LYS A 328 34.44 -42.73 32.76
N THR A 329 35.53 -42.78 33.47
CA THR A 329 36.24 -41.58 33.95
C THR A 329 36.75 -40.74 32.79
N LYS A 330 37.35 -41.38 31.78
CA LYS A 330 37.85 -40.69 30.57
C LYS A 330 36.74 -40.06 29.77
N ALA A 331 35.61 -40.76 29.59
CA ALA A 331 34.42 -40.24 28.89
C ALA A 331 33.83 -39.04 29.64
N ARG A 332 33.65 -39.13 30.97
CA ARG A 332 33.17 -38.01 31.78
C ARG A 332 34.11 -36.81 31.69
N LEU A 333 35.43 -37.02 31.73
CA LEU A 333 36.40 -35.96 31.59
C LEU A 333 36.35 -35.29 30.20
N MET A 334 36.19 -36.09 29.14
CA MET A 334 36.02 -35.56 27.76
C MET A 334 34.74 -34.73 27.66
N VAL A 335 33.62 -35.21 28.21
CA VAL A 335 32.33 -34.49 28.16
C VAL A 335 32.41 -33.23 29.02
N SER A 336 32.94 -33.29 30.22
CA SER A 336 33.08 -32.11 31.08
C SER A 336 33.98 -31.01 30.49
N SER A 337 34.98 -31.37 29.68
CA SER A 337 35.81 -30.40 28.97
C SER A 337 35.21 -29.86 27.69
N ALA A 338 34.35 -30.65 27.00
CA ALA A 338 33.69 -30.27 25.75
C ALA A 338 32.37 -29.52 25.97
N LEU A 339 31.63 -29.86 27.03
CA LEU A 339 30.28 -29.32 27.32
C LEU A 339 30.23 -27.78 27.44
N PRO A 340 31.14 -27.09 28.09
CA PRO A 340 31.14 -25.64 28.15
C PRO A 340 31.28 -25.00 26.76
N ARG A 341 32.18 -25.54 25.93
CA ARG A 341 32.34 -25.06 24.54
C ARG A 341 31.09 -25.29 23.69
N ALA A 342 30.49 -26.47 23.83
CA ALA A 342 29.25 -26.79 23.14
C ALA A 342 28.08 -25.88 23.57
N LYS A 343 27.93 -25.61 24.88
CA LYS A 343 26.95 -24.66 25.41
C LYS A 343 27.12 -23.26 24.83
N ARG A 344 28.36 -22.76 24.82
CA ARG A 344 28.68 -21.44 24.21
C ARG A 344 28.31 -21.38 22.74
N ALA A 345 28.76 -22.35 21.97
CA ALA A 345 28.45 -22.40 20.54
C ALA A 345 26.94 -22.47 20.30
N LEU A 346 26.24 -23.35 21.01
CA LEU A 346 24.77 -23.51 20.87
C LEU A 346 24.01 -22.24 21.24
N TYR A 347 24.42 -21.55 22.32
CA TYR A 347 23.84 -20.28 22.73
C TYR A 347 24.01 -19.20 21.66
N ALA A 348 25.24 -18.92 21.25
CA ALA A 348 25.54 -17.87 20.29
C ALA A 348 24.91 -18.13 18.90
N ILE A 349 25.07 -19.35 18.38
CA ILE A 349 24.52 -19.77 17.08
C ILE A 349 22.99 -19.78 17.15
N GLY A 350 22.40 -20.28 18.25
CA GLY A 350 20.97 -20.35 18.45
C GLY A 350 20.32 -18.97 18.42
N ILE A 351 20.83 -18.01 19.18
CA ILE A 351 20.32 -16.63 19.19
C ILE A 351 20.49 -15.98 17.81
N ALA A 352 21.68 -16.10 17.22
CA ALA A 352 21.98 -15.51 15.92
C ALA A 352 21.03 -16.02 14.82
N LYS A 353 20.86 -17.35 14.70
CA LYS A 353 19.97 -17.96 13.70
C LYS A 353 18.49 -17.66 13.99
N LEU A 354 18.06 -17.76 15.25
CA LEU A 354 16.67 -17.51 15.63
C LEU A 354 16.22 -16.10 15.22
N PHE A 355 16.99 -15.07 15.56
CA PHE A 355 16.65 -13.70 15.21
C PHE A 355 16.88 -13.37 13.73
N THR A 356 17.76 -14.05 13.05
CA THR A 356 18.00 -13.76 11.63
C THR A 356 17.05 -14.51 10.71
N ILE A 357 16.77 -15.79 10.98
CA ILE A 357 16.03 -16.66 10.05
C ILE A 357 14.54 -16.69 10.36
N GLU A 358 14.17 -16.82 11.64
CA GLU A 358 12.77 -17.08 12.01
C GLU A 358 12.09 -15.89 12.67
N LEU A 359 12.48 -15.60 13.89
CA LEU A 359 11.78 -14.64 14.74
C LEU A 359 11.90 -13.20 14.25
N GLY A 360 13.06 -12.80 13.74
CA GLY A 360 13.31 -11.42 13.32
C GLY A 360 12.36 -10.95 12.21
N PRO A 361 12.31 -11.62 11.04
CA PRO A 361 11.39 -11.24 9.98
C PRO A 361 9.93 -11.29 10.41
N LEU A 362 9.52 -12.30 11.19
CA LEU A 362 8.16 -12.46 11.67
C LEU A 362 7.76 -11.34 12.63
N LEU A 363 8.58 -11.05 13.64
CA LEU A 363 8.32 -9.99 14.62
C LEU A 363 8.26 -8.62 13.95
N ALA A 364 9.22 -8.31 13.07
CA ALA A 364 9.20 -7.08 12.30
C ALA A 364 7.93 -6.94 11.46
N ALA A 365 7.52 -8.00 10.76
CA ALA A 365 6.33 -7.98 9.91
C ALA A 365 5.04 -7.75 10.71
N LEU A 366 4.89 -8.40 11.88
CA LEU A 366 3.73 -8.19 12.74
C LEU A 366 3.64 -6.74 13.26
N LEU A 367 4.75 -6.15 13.68
CA LEU A 367 4.81 -4.75 14.11
C LEU A 367 4.51 -3.79 12.94
N LEU A 368 5.10 -4.05 11.78
CA LEU A 368 4.92 -3.23 10.58
C LEU A 368 3.53 -3.40 9.95
N SER A 369 2.82 -4.51 10.19
CA SER A 369 1.43 -4.68 9.76
C SER A 369 0.53 -3.59 10.35
N GLY A 370 0.69 -3.28 11.62
CA GLY A 370 -0.03 -2.18 12.27
C GLY A 370 0.35 -0.81 11.71
N ARG A 371 1.66 -0.54 11.65
CA ARG A 371 2.18 0.79 11.29
C ARG A 371 2.10 1.08 9.79
N VAL A 372 2.64 0.21 8.95
CA VAL A 372 2.72 0.42 7.49
C VAL A 372 1.41 -0.02 6.82
N GLY A 373 0.92 -1.22 7.15
CA GLY A 373 -0.32 -1.74 6.59
C GLY A 373 -1.53 -0.89 6.96
N GLY A 374 -1.65 -0.53 8.24
CA GLY A 374 -2.72 0.35 8.73
C GLY A 374 -2.68 1.76 8.13
N SER A 375 -1.51 2.38 8.06
CA SER A 375 -1.31 3.70 7.45
C SER A 375 -1.68 3.70 5.96
N TYR A 376 -1.22 2.70 5.22
CA TYR A 376 -1.53 2.54 3.80
C TYR A 376 -3.04 2.30 3.57
N ALA A 377 -3.66 1.41 4.36
CA ALA A 377 -5.10 1.16 4.27
C ALA A 377 -5.92 2.41 4.58
N GLY A 378 -5.50 3.19 5.58
CA GLY A 378 -6.12 4.47 5.94
C GLY A 378 -6.07 5.48 4.81
N GLU A 379 -4.91 5.65 4.15
CA GLU A 379 -4.76 6.53 2.99
C GLU A 379 -5.70 6.12 1.85
N VAL A 380 -5.70 4.84 1.47
CA VAL A 380 -6.53 4.33 0.38
C VAL A 380 -8.02 4.43 0.71
N ALA A 381 -8.42 4.08 1.94
CA ALA A 381 -9.81 4.15 2.40
C ALA A 381 -10.30 5.62 2.44
N THR A 382 -9.48 6.56 2.91
CA THR A 382 -9.79 7.99 2.91
C THR A 382 -9.94 8.52 1.48
N MET A 383 -9.05 8.17 0.57
CA MET A 383 -9.15 8.55 -0.84
C MET A 383 -10.42 8.01 -1.51
N GLN A 384 -10.92 6.85 -1.09
CA GLN A 384 -12.21 6.34 -1.55
C GLN A 384 -13.38 7.13 -0.94
N ALA A 385 -13.36 7.34 0.36
CA ALA A 385 -14.40 8.05 1.09
C ALA A 385 -14.59 9.49 0.60
N THR A 386 -13.49 10.17 0.22
CA THR A 386 -13.48 11.54 -0.30
C THR A 386 -13.57 11.64 -1.82
N SER A 387 -13.82 10.52 -2.52
CA SER A 387 -13.93 10.46 -4.00
C SER A 387 -12.67 10.92 -4.78
N GLN A 388 -11.50 11.03 -4.13
CA GLN A 388 -10.23 11.40 -4.79
C GLN A 388 -9.83 10.42 -5.89
N ASN A 389 -10.22 9.15 -5.76
CA ASN A 389 -10.03 8.14 -6.79
C ASN A 389 -10.73 8.49 -8.12
N LYS A 390 -11.88 9.19 -8.06
CA LYS A 390 -12.60 9.68 -9.24
C LYS A 390 -11.81 10.80 -9.90
N LEU A 391 -11.32 11.75 -9.09
CA LEU A 391 -10.48 12.85 -9.56
C LEU A 391 -9.21 12.33 -10.27
N LEU A 392 -8.46 11.41 -9.66
CA LEU A 392 -7.27 10.84 -10.29
C LEU A 392 -7.58 10.19 -11.65
N ARG A 393 -8.73 9.52 -11.78
CA ARG A 393 -9.16 8.94 -13.06
C ARG A 393 -9.48 10.02 -14.11
N THR A 394 -10.10 11.15 -13.73
CA THR A 394 -10.34 12.27 -14.67
C THR A 394 -9.04 12.92 -15.10
N LEU A 395 -8.03 12.94 -14.24
CA LEU A 395 -6.68 13.39 -14.57
C LEU A 395 -5.92 12.40 -15.48
N GLY A 396 -6.49 11.22 -15.74
CA GLY A 396 -5.81 10.16 -16.50
C GLY A 396 -4.76 9.39 -15.68
N VAL A 397 -4.72 9.61 -14.35
CA VAL A 397 -3.79 8.94 -13.44
C VAL A 397 -4.47 7.72 -12.83
N SER A 398 -3.83 6.57 -12.94
CA SER A 398 -4.32 5.36 -12.26
C SER A 398 -4.19 5.51 -10.75
N PRO A 399 -5.29 5.42 -9.96
CA PRO A 399 -5.23 5.52 -8.49
C PRO A 399 -4.32 4.47 -7.86
N ARG A 400 -4.22 3.27 -8.45
CA ARG A 400 -3.31 2.22 -7.98
C ARG A 400 -1.85 2.59 -8.18
N ARG A 401 -1.46 3.08 -9.36
CA ARG A 401 -0.09 3.51 -9.59
C ARG A 401 0.30 4.68 -8.69
N PHE A 402 -0.67 5.55 -8.39
CA PHE A 402 -0.46 6.71 -7.55
C PHE A 402 -0.21 6.35 -6.07
N THR A 403 -0.92 5.35 -5.52
CA THR A 403 -0.81 4.95 -4.11
C THR A 403 0.05 3.70 -3.91
N LEU A 404 -0.24 2.61 -4.65
CA LEU A 404 0.35 1.30 -4.41
C LEU A 404 1.83 1.24 -4.78
N ALA A 405 2.22 1.74 -5.95
CA ALA A 405 3.59 1.58 -6.43
C ALA A 405 4.63 2.29 -5.53
N PRO A 406 4.46 3.58 -5.12
CA PRO A 406 5.42 4.22 -4.23
C PRO A 406 5.41 3.60 -2.82
N ALA A 407 4.24 3.19 -2.30
CA ALA A 407 4.13 2.54 -1.00
C ALA A 407 4.81 1.16 -0.98
N LEU A 408 4.58 0.35 -2.02
CA LEU A 408 5.18 -0.98 -2.14
C LEU A 408 6.71 -0.90 -2.24
N LEU A 409 7.25 -0.02 -3.10
CA LEU A 409 8.69 0.16 -3.23
C LEU A 409 9.34 0.66 -1.93
N ALA A 410 8.72 1.65 -1.28
CA ALA A 410 9.19 2.14 0.00
C ALA A 410 9.18 1.05 1.09
N ALA A 411 8.12 0.25 1.14
CA ALA A 411 7.97 -0.84 2.09
C ALA A 411 8.99 -1.96 1.86
N LEU A 412 9.20 -2.36 0.60
CA LEU A 412 10.19 -3.38 0.23
C LEU A 412 11.63 -2.93 0.54
N ALA A 413 11.93 -1.64 0.42
CA ALA A 413 13.23 -1.10 0.77
C ALA A 413 13.42 -0.95 2.30
N ALA A 414 12.36 -0.55 3.03
CA ALA A 414 12.43 -0.34 4.47
C ALA A 414 12.49 -1.66 5.26
N ALA A 415 11.77 -2.70 4.81
CA ALA A 415 11.62 -3.95 5.55
C ALA A 415 12.95 -4.63 5.89
N PRO A 416 13.86 -4.91 4.94
CA PRO A 416 15.12 -5.58 5.26
C PRO A 416 16.01 -4.73 6.16
N VAL A 417 16.01 -3.40 6.01
CA VAL A 417 16.79 -2.48 6.84
C VAL A 417 16.31 -2.52 8.29
N LEU A 418 15.01 -2.36 8.51
CA LEU A 418 14.41 -2.37 9.83
C LEU A 418 14.58 -3.72 10.53
N THR A 419 14.38 -4.82 9.79
CA THR A 419 14.55 -6.18 10.33
C THR A 419 16.01 -6.46 10.66
N ALA A 420 16.96 -6.08 9.82
CA ALA A 420 18.38 -6.27 10.08
C ALA A 420 18.86 -5.47 11.30
N LEU A 421 18.43 -4.21 11.45
CA LEU A 421 18.76 -3.39 12.61
C LEU A 421 18.16 -3.96 13.90
N GLY A 422 16.90 -4.39 13.87
CA GLY A 422 16.24 -5.03 15.01
C GLY A 422 16.91 -6.34 15.40
N SER A 423 17.10 -7.25 14.44
CA SER A 423 17.79 -8.54 14.68
C SER A 423 19.22 -8.34 15.18
N GLY A 424 19.94 -7.40 14.58
CA GLY A 424 21.30 -7.05 15.02
C GLY A 424 21.35 -6.58 16.48
N LEU A 425 20.39 -5.72 16.89
CA LEU A 425 20.28 -5.29 18.29
C LEU A 425 19.95 -6.45 19.22
N ALA A 426 18.98 -7.30 18.87
CA ALA A 426 18.62 -8.46 19.68
C ALA A 426 19.80 -9.43 19.86
N ILE A 427 20.56 -9.69 18.80
CA ILE A 427 21.77 -10.51 18.84
C ILE A 427 22.84 -9.84 19.70
N ALA A 428 23.03 -8.51 19.56
CA ALA A 428 24.03 -7.77 20.33
C ALA A 428 23.81 -7.86 21.85
N LEU A 429 22.56 -7.86 22.28
CA LEU A 429 22.19 -8.00 23.69
C LEU A 429 22.42 -9.42 24.24
N GLY A 430 22.55 -10.42 23.38
CA GLY A 430 22.78 -11.81 23.77
C GLY A 430 24.15 -12.03 24.44
N GLY A 431 25.20 -11.37 23.98
CA GLY A 431 26.56 -11.51 24.53
C GLY A 431 26.67 -11.19 26.04
N PRO A 432 26.36 -9.96 26.44
CA PRO A 432 26.40 -9.56 27.87
C PRO A 432 25.51 -10.41 28.77
N ILE A 433 24.35 -10.86 28.25
CA ILE A 433 23.46 -11.74 29.03
C ILE A 433 24.08 -13.13 29.22
N GLY A 434 24.66 -13.70 28.14
CA GLY A 434 25.36 -14.99 28.23
C GLY A 434 26.50 -14.96 29.24
N GLU A 435 27.25 -13.87 29.30
CA GLU A 435 28.31 -13.64 30.30
C GLU A 435 27.73 -13.57 31.73
N ALA A 436 26.65 -12.80 31.93
CA ALA A 436 25.99 -12.67 33.23
C ALA A 436 25.44 -14.01 33.77
N TYR A 437 25.09 -14.95 32.91
CA TYR A 437 24.64 -16.31 33.31
C TYR A 437 25.77 -17.35 33.33
N GLY A 438 27.03 -16.94 33.19
CA GLY A 438 28.20 -17.82 33.30
C GLY A 438 28.38 -18.78 32.11
N ILE A 439 27.73 -18.52 30.95
CA ILE A 439 27.96 -19.25 29.72
C ILE A 439 29.23 -18.74 29.03
N GLY A 440 29.53 -17.46 29.21
CA GLY A 440 30.69 -16.80 28.63
C GLY A 440 32.04 -17.25 29.25
N ASP A 441 33.10 -16.74 28.67
CA ASP A 441 34.45 -16.86 29.19
C ASP A 441 34.94 -15.45 29.54
N ALA A 442 35.24 -15.19 30.79
CA ALA A 442 35.69 -13.88 31.22
C ALA A 442 37.00 -13.42 30.54
N ASP A 443 37.78 -14.38 30.07
CA ASP A 443 39.07 -14.13 29.41
C ASP A 443 38.97 -13.97 27.89
N ASP A 444 37.80 -14.29 27.25
CA ASP A 444 37.58 -14.19 25.81
C ASP A 444 36.24 -13.51 25.49
N ALA A 445 36.18 -12.19 25.56
CA ALA A 445 34.99 -11.40 25.20
C ALA A 445 34.56 -11.54 23.73
N ALA A 446 35.40 -12.09 22.85
CA ALA A 446 35.11 -12.26 21.44
C ALA A 446 34.37 -13.57 21.12
N TRP A 447 34.26 -14.52 22.06
CA TRP A 447 33.68 -15.85 21.85
C TRP A 447 32.29 -15.82 21.20
N TYR A 448 31.44 -14.92 21.72
CA TYR A 448 30.06 -14.78 21.26
C TYR A 448 29.98 -14.30 19.81
N TRP A 449 30.69 -13.20 19.51
CA TRP A 449 30.66 -12.59 18.18
C TRP A 449 31.35 -13.47 17.12
N ALA A 450 32.36 -14.23 17.45
CA ALA A 450 32.99 -15.17 16.53
C ALA A 450 31.99 -16.26 16.11
N ALA A 451 31.32 -16.91 17.06
CA ALA A 451 30.34 -17.94 16.81
C ALA A 451 29.09 -17.40 16.09
N ALA A 452 28.60 -16.23 16.50
CA ALA A 452 27.46 -15.58 15.87
C ALA A 452 27.76 -15.18 14.41
N ARG A 453 28.93 -14.59 14.14
CA ARG A 453 29.36 -14.22 12.78
C ARG A 453 29.46 -15.44 11.88
N ASP A 454 30.10 -16.52 12.32
CA ASP A 454 30.26 -17.73 11.53
C ASP A 454 28.90 -18.37 11.21
N ALA A 455 27.92 -18.25 12.11
CA ALA A 455 26.56 -18.72 11.88
C ALA A 455 25.78 -17.84 10.88
N LEU A 456 26.03 -16.53 10.85
CA LEU A 456 25.34 -15.58 9.97
C LEU A 456 25.93 -15.48 8.57
N THR A 457 27.24 -15.73 8.45
CA THR A 457 27.98 -15.62 7.19
C THR A 457 28.71 -16.92 6.84
N PRO A 458 27.98 -18.04 6.73
CA PRO A 458 28.59 -19.29 6.27
C PRO A 458 29.14 -19.12 4.84
N PRO A 459 30.19 -19.86 4.44
CA PRO A 459 30.73 -19.75 3.10
C PRO A 459 29.66 -20.11 2.05
N LEU A 460 29.40 -19.20 1.12
CA LEU A 460 28.49 -19.43 -0.02
C LEU A 460 29.09 -20.48 -0.96
N ARG A 461 28.36 -21.55 -1.19
CA ARG A 461 28.75 -22.66 -2.08
C ARG A 461 28.14 -22.52 -3.49
N CYS A 462 28.15 -21.31 -4.05
CA CYS A 462 27.70 -21.09 -5.41
C CYS A 462 28.79 -21.49 -6.42
N ASP A 463 28.44 -22.30 -7.41
CA ASP A 463 29.34 -22.73 -8.47
C ASP A 463 28.76 -22.30 -9.84
N ARG A 464 29.62 -21.80 -10.74
CA ARG A 464 29.24 -21.47 -12.12
C ARG A 464 28.79 -22.69 -12.93
N ALA A 465 29.26 -23.87 -12.55
CA ALA A 465 28.86 -25.16 -13.17
C ALA A 465 27.46 -25.62 -12.74
N TRP A 466 26.88 -25.02 -11.69
CA TRP A 466 25.55 -25.40 -11.20
C TRP A 466 24.44 -24.74 -11.99
N PRO A 467 23.27 -25.41 -12.13
CA PRO A 467 22.07 -24.80 -12.68
C PRO A 467 21.73 -23.53 -11.90
N LEU A 468 21.23 -22.48 -12.60
CA LEU A 468 20.84 -21.21 -12.00
C LEU A 468 19.87 -21.39 -10.82
N ARG A 469 18.99 -22.40 -10.91
CA ARG A 469 18.03 -22.78 -9.86
C ARG A 469 18.73 -23.18 -8.56
N ARG A 470 19.82 -23.98 -8.63
CA ARG A 470 20.56 -24.44 -7.45
C ARG A 470 21.30 -23.30 -6.77
N ASN A 471 21.97 -22.44 -7.53
CA ASN A 471 22.63 -21.26 -7.00
C ASN A 471 21.63 -20.26 -6.36
N ALA A 472 20.44 -20.11 -6.96
CA ALA A 472 19.38 -19.26 -6.39
C ALA A 472 18.85 -19.80 -5.05
N VAL A 473 18.77 -21.13 -4.91
CA VAL A 473 18.37 -21.77 -3.64
C VAL A 473 19.43 -21.58 -2.57
N GLU A 474 20.68 -21.81 -2.89
CA GLU A 474 21.81 -21.63 -1.97
C GLU A 474 21.88 -20.18 -1.47
N LEU A 475 21.68 -19.21 -2.37
CA LEU A 475 21.58 -17.80 -2.00
C LEU A 475 20.36 -17.51 -1.13
N ALA A 476 19.20 -18.07 -1.46
CA ALA A 476 17.95 -17.86 -0.72
C ALA A 476 17.99 -18.45 0.70
N THR A 477 18.79 -19.48 0.94
CA THR A 477 19.00 -20.10 2.27
C THR A 477 20.11 -19.43 3.08
N TRP A 478 20.92 -18.56 2.45
CA TRP A 478 21.97 -17.83 3.16
C TRP A 478 21.36 -16.87 4.20
N PRO A 479 21.76 -16.92 5.49
CA PRO A 479 20.99 -16.33 6.58
C PRO A 479 20.60 -14.86 6.40
N LEU A 480 21.54 -14.00 6.01
CA LEU A 480 21.25 -12.56 5.82
C LEU A 480 20.36 -12.30 4.60
N PHE A 481 20.56 -13.03 3.51
CA PHE A 481 19.71 -12.92 2.33
C PHE A 481 18.31 -13.47 2.60
N HIS A 482 18.23 -14.60 3.32
CA HIS A 482 16.97 -15.17 3.79
C HIS A 482 16.15 -14.18 4.61
N ASN A 483 16.79 -13.52 5.58
CA ASN A 483 16.18 -12.45 6.38
C ASN A 483 15.60 -11.34 5.51
N ALA A 484 16.38 -10.84 4.56
CA ALA A 484 15.93 -9.79 3.64
C ALA A 484 14.77 -10.27 2.75
N LEU A 485 14.87 -11.44 2.15
CA LEU A 485 13.85 -12.01 1.27
C LEU A 485 12.53 -12.25 2.03
N LYS A 486 12.61 -12.85 3.22
CA LYS A 486 11.46 -13.16 4.07
C LYS A 486 10.75 -11.87 4.52
N SER A 487 11.51 -10.86 4.97
CA SER A 487 10.96 -9.56 5.38
C SER A 487 10.30 -8.79 4.22
N MET A 488 10.91 -8.80 3.02
CA MET A 488 10.32 -8.20 1.82
C MET A 488 9.02 -8.91 1.41
N THR A 489 9.00 -10.24 1.45
CA THR A 489 7.82 -11.04 1.10
C THR A 489 6.65 -10.74 2.04
N TYR A 490 6.89 -10.68 3.35
CA TYR A 490 5.85 -10.35 4.32
C TYR A 490 5.34 -8.93 4.14
N MET A 491 6.21 -7.99 3.86
CA MET A 491 5.80 -6.62 3.62
C MET A 491 4.97 -6.47 2.34
N ALA A 492 5.34 -7.18 1.26
CA ALA A 492 4.53 -7.25 0.05
C ALA A 492 3.13 -7.82 0.33
N LEU A 493 3.06 -8.86 1.15
CA LEU A 493 1.80 -9.49 1.56
C LEU A 493 0.92 -8.53 2.38
N ILE A 494 1.50 -7.82 3.35
CA ILE A 494 0.80 -6.81 4.16
C ILE A 494 0.20 -5.72 3.26
N ILE A 495 0.99 -5.15 2.35
CA ILE A 495 0.50 -4.10 1.43
C ILE A 495 -0.56 -4.65 0.48
N ALA A 496 -0.41 -5.89 -0.03
CA ALA A 496 -1.40 -6.51 -0.90
C ALA A 496 -2.75 -6.73 -0.18
N VAL A 497 -2.72 -7.23 1.05
CA VAL A 497 -3.92 -7.42 1.88
C VAL A 497 -4.57 -6.07 2.23
N ALA A 498 -3.77 -5.07 2.57
CA ALA A 498 -4.25 -3.72 2.84
C ALA A 498 -4.93 -3.09 1.61
N GLU A 499 -4.34 -3.25 0.42
CA GLU A 499 -4.92 -2.80 -0.85
C GLU A 499 -6.26 -3.50 -1.15
N LEU A 500 -6.33 -4.82 -0.95
CA LEU A 500 -7.54 -5.59 -1.17
C LEU A 500 -8.68 -5.13 -0.27
N ILE A 501 -8.43 -4.97 1.02
CA ILE A 501 -9.45 -4.58 1.99
C ILE A 501 -9.89 -3.14 1.79
N ALA A 502 -8.95 -2.21 1.62
CA ALA A 502 -9.26 -0.80 1.46
C ALA A 502 -9.98 -0.48 0.14
N ARG A 503 -9.87 -1.34 -0.89
CA ARG A 503 -10.54 -1.14 -2.19
C ARG A 503 -11.76 -2.04 -2.43
N ALA A 504 -12.00 -3.04 -1.60
CA ALA A 504 -13.03 -4.04 -1.84
C ALA A 504 -14.47 -3.49 -1.76
N ARG A 505 -14.70 -2.37 -1.08
CA ARG A 505 -16.03 -1.78 -0.82
C ARG A 505 -16.05 -0.28 -1.09
N ASN A 506 -17.26 0.26 -1.34
CA ASN A 506 -17.50 1.70 -1.22
C ASN A 506 -17.43 2.07 0.26
N ILE A 507 -16.32 2.65 0.68
CA ILE A 507 -16.06 3.00 2.07
C ILE A 507 -16.63 4.39 2.34
N ALA A 508 -17.58 4.49 3.28
CA ALA A 508 -18.02 5.77 3.80
C ALA A 508 -16.98 6.32 4.81
N PRO A 509 -16.91 7.64 5.04
CA PRO A 509 -15.95 8.24 5.98
C PRO A 509 -15.96 7.60 7.38
N ARG A 510 -17.14 7.22 7.89
CA ARG A 510 -17.34 6.53 9.17
C ARG A 510 -16.76 5.11 9.22
N ASP A 511 -16.53 4.48 8.07
CA ASP A 511 -16.05 3.09 7.98
C ASP A 511 -14.52 2.98 7.79
N VAL A 512 -13.83 4.12 7.61
CA VAL A 512 -12.36 4.19 7.48
C VAL A 512 -11.64 3.51 8.65
N PRO A 513 -11.99 3.76 9.94
CA PRO A 513 -11.32 3.08 11.05
C PRO A 513 -11.49 1.55 11.02
N ARG A 514 -12.67 1.07 10.61
CA ARG A 514 -12.91 -0.37 10.46
C ARG A 514 -12.06 -1.00 9.35
N ALA A 515 -11.86 -0.29 8.24
CA ALA A 515 -11.01 -0.75 7.15
C ALA A 515 -9.54 -0.84 7.59
N ILE A 516 -9.06 0.13 8.38
CA ILE A 516 -7.73 0.12 8.97
C ILE A 516 -7.56 -1.10 9.89
N THR A 517 -8.46 -1.29 10.85
CA THR A 517 -8.40 -2.41 11.79
C THR A 517 -8.46 -3.77 11.07
N ALA A 518 -9.37 -3.93 10.12
CA ALA A 518 -9.48 -5.16 9.33
C ALA A 518 -8.20 -5.44 8.54
N SER A 519 -7.56 -4.40 7.99
CA SER A 519 -6.31 -4.50 7.24
C SER A 519 -5.14 -4.94 8.12
N VAL A 520 -5.03 -4.40 9.34
CA VAL A 520 -4.00 -4.78 10.31
C VAL A 520 -4.15 -6.23 10.74
N VAL A 521 -5.37 -6.63 11.12
CA VAL A 521 -5.64 -8.01 11.58
C VAL A 521 -5.43 -9.02 10.46
N ALA A 522 -6.01 -8.77 9.28
CA ALA A 522 -5.85 -9.67 8.14
C ALA A 522 -4.40 -9.70 7.61
N GLY A 523 -3.69 -8.57 7.65
CA GLY A 523 -2.27 -8.50 7.32
C GLY A 523 -1.42 -9.34 8.27
N GLY A 524 -1.66 -9.24 9.58
CA GLY A 524 -0.99 -10.07 10.58
C GLY A 524 -1.25 -11.57 10.41
N LEU A 525 -2.53 -11.95 10.17
CA LEU A 525 -2.90 -13.35 9.88
C LEU A 525 -2.23 -13.86 8.60
N ALA A 526 -2.21 -13.04 7.55
CA ALA A 526 -1.57 -13.40 6.29
C ALA A 526 -0.04 -13.61 6.45
N VAL A 527 0.61 -12.82 7.31
CA VAL A 527 2.04 -13.00 7.63
C VAL A 527 2.26 -14.34 8.35
N ILE A 528 1.45 -14.68 9.36
CA ILE A 528 1.57 -15.95 10.09
C ILE A 528 1.37 -17.15 9.15
N LEU A 529 0.34 -17.10 8.28
CA LEU A 529 0.11 -18.15 7.29
C LEU A 529 1.22 -18.20 6.24
N GLY A 530 1.74 -17.05 5.83
CA GLY A 530 2.86 -16.93 4.91
C GLY A 530 4.15 -17.50 5.49
N ASP A 531 4.42 -17.27 6.78
CA ASP A 531 5.57 -17.82 7.49
C ASP A 531 5.49 -19.35 7.57
N TRP A 532 4.35 -19.88 7.95
CA TRP A 532 4.11 -21.32 7.93
C TRP A 532 4.32 -21.93 6.54
N ALA A 533 3.73 -21.33 5.50
CA ALA A 533 3.88 -21.83 4.13
C ALA A 533 5.32 -21.76 3.63
N PHE A 534 6.04 -20.69 3.97
CA PHE A 534 7.44 -20.52 3.62
C PHE A 534 8.32 -21.59 4.29
N SER A 535 8.08 -21.89 5.56
CA SER A 535 8.78 -22.93 6.31
C SER A 535 8.48 -24.33 5.74
N GLN A 536 7.22 -24.62 5.36
CA GLN A 536 6.87 -25.90 4.72
C GLN A 536 7.54 -26.05 3.35
N LEU A 537 7.62 -24.99 2.56
CA LEU A 537 8.28 -25.02 1.25
C LEU A 537 9.78 -25.35 1.34
N LEU A 538 10.44 -24.89 2.41
CA LEU A 538 11.84 -25.22 2.68
C LEU A 538 12.00 -26.68 3.09
N LEU A 539 11.14 -27.20 3.98
CA LEU A 539 11.17 -28.59 4.46
C LEU A 539 10.93 -29.60 3.33
N LEU A 540 9.97 -29.33 2.44
CA LEU A 540 9.71 -30.18 1.27
C LEU A 540 10.93 -30.28 0.32
N ARG A 541 11.76 -29.25 0.30
CA ARG A 541 12.97 -29.20 -0.52
C ARG A 541 14.16 -29.93 0.07
N GLU A 542 14.30 -29.94 1.40
CA GLU A 542 15.35 -30.73 2.06
C GLU A 542 15.12 -32.22 1.85
N GLY A 543 13.86 -32.67 1.79
CA GLY A 543 13.51 -34.06 1.48
C GLY A 543 13.75 -34.50 0.02
N GLU A 544 13.85 -33.57 -0.94
CA GLU A 544 14.20 -33.89 -2.35
C GLU A 544 15.71 -33.84 -2.64
N LEU A 545 16.54 -33.41 -1.69
CA LEU A 545 17.98 -33.28 -1.82
C LEU A 545 18.75 -34.42 -1.10
N VAL A 546 18.04 -35.29 -0.41
CA VAL A 546 18.52 -36.56 0.15
C VAL A 546 18.10 -37.71 -0.77
#